data_79a692f9ff4d780ff2b54d9c12b0832c
#
_entry.id   79a692f9ff4d780ff2b54d9c12b0832c
#
_cell.length_a   1.000
_cell.length_b   1.000
_cell.length_c   1.000
_cell.angle_alpha   90.00
_cell.angle_beta   90.00
_cell.angle_gamma   90.00
#
_symmetry.space_group_name_H-M   'P 1'
#
loop_
_entity.id
_entity.type
_entity.pdbx_description
1 polymer ?
#
loop_
_entity_poly.entity_id
_entity_poly.type
_entity_poly.pdbx_seq_one_letter_code
_entity_poly.pdbx_strand_id
1 'polypeptide(L)'
;ERFVNNEYHVKFDVNFNKKNTLNFFESENIFPAIPRKKDLLLIPVMVDLQLDQISLFNNNIFYEKWNNNHERYYLLNYILPSEDLEDVDLLSQNSQSIEDYDFKKVIRKYDLNDFIITIIYKNNDKLTVLSKIQLNQSFKVDNKKFETIDLSKERDLNLILVNLKTTYENYWKNINQINTSIKLPLTISINATQHKKIQIFENGLNELDLVSNFEILRINNNNIYLKIIYNGSPNKFISEIKIKGIEVNTQNQIWEVE
;
A
#
# COMPACT_ATOMS: atom_id res chain seq x y z
N GLU A 1 -29.29 -21.41 -9.85
CA GLU A 1 -29.64 -21.42 -11.27
C GLU A 1 -31.04 -20.93 -11.48
N ARG A 2 -31.28 -20.04 -12.42
CA ARG A 2 -32.62 -19.55 -12.79
C ARG A 2 -32.64 -19.12 -14.26
N PHE A 3 -33.81 -19.30 -14.89
CA PHE A 3 -34.08 -18.86 -16.24
C PHE A 3 -34.96 -17.60 -16.20
N VAL A 4 -34.46 -16.47 -16.72
CA VAL A 4 -35.15 -15.19 -16.68
C VAL A 4 -34.99 -14.51 -18.04
N ASN A 5 -36.07 -14.03 -18.63
CA ASN A 5 -36.07 -13.31 -19.93
C ASN A 5 -35.32 -14.04 -21.06
N ASN A 6 -35.51 -15.35 -21.20
CA ASN A 6 -34.80 -16.23 -22.15
C ASN A 6 -33.29 -16.34 -21.93
N GLU A 7 -32.76 -15.92 -20.75
CA GLU A 7 -31.37 -16.07 -20.40
C GLU A 7 -31.22 -17.03 -19.21
N TYR A 8 -30.18 -17.87 -19.24
CA TYR A 8 -29.87 -18.80 -18.18
C TYR A 8 -28.86 -18.15 -17.21
N HIS A 9 -29.31 -17.85 -16.00
CA HIS A 9 -28.50 -17.25 -14.97
C HIS A 9 -27.97 -18.30 -14.01
N VAL A 10 -26.66 -18.35 -13.87
CA VAL A 10 -25.97 -19.24 -12.93
C VAL A 10 -25.15 -18.40 -11.95
N LYS A 11 -25.28 -18.69 -10.68
CA LYS A 11 -24.45 -18.11 -9.62
C LYS A 11 -23.51 -19.20 -9.13
N PHE A 12 -22.21 -18.89 -9.15
CA PHE A 12 -21.18 -19.75 -8.61
C PHE A 12 -20.58 -19.10 -7.35
N ASP A 13 -20.39 -19.90 -6.30
CA ASP A 13 -19.55 -19.53 -5.17
C ASP A 13 -18.20 -20.22 -5.37
N VAL A 14 -17.15 -19.41 -5.55
CA VAL A 14 -15.80 -19.90 -5.82
C VAL A 14 -14.91 -19.62 -4.62
N ASN A 15 -14.32 -20.69 -4.07
CA ASN A 15 -13.33 -20.58 -2.99
C ASN A 15 -11.94 -20.96 -3.52
N PHE A 16 -10.98 -20.07 -3.32
CA PHE A 16 -9.59 -20.33 -3.68
C PHE A 16 -8.79 -20.81 -2.47
N ASN A 17 -8.13 -21.94 -2.61
CA ASN A 17 -7.15 -22.38 -1.63
C ASN A 17 -5.89 -21.51 -1.75
N LYS A 18 -5.56 -20.78 -0.70
CA LYS A 18 -4.46 -19.81 -0.68
C LYS A 18 -3.12 -20.43 -1.07
N LYS A 19 -2.78 -21.60 -0.49
CA LYS A 19 -1.52 -22.28 -0.78
C LYS A 19 -1.41 -22.69 -2.25
N ASN A 20 -2.47 -23.30 -2.79
CA ASN A 20 -2.49 -23.70 -4.19
C ASN A 20 -2.44 -22.49 -5.14
N THR A 21 -3.10 -21.39 -4.79
CA THR A 21 -3.08 -20.16 -5.56
C THR A 21 -1.68 -19.54 -5.58
N LEU A 22 -0.99 -19.48 -4.44
CA LEU A 22 0.38 -18.96 -4.39
C LEU A 22 1.37 -19.86 -5.13
N ASN A 23 1.24 -21.18 -5.04
CA ASN A 23 2.06 -22.13 -5.81
C ASN A 23 1.83 -21.98 -7.32
N PHE A 24 0.57 -21.75 -7.74
CA PHE A 24 0.25 -21.46 -9.12
C PHE A 24 0.91 -20.16 -9.59
N PHE A 25 0.80 -19.07 -8.81
CA PHE A 25 1.46 -17.80 -9.13
C PHE A 25 2.98 -17.96 -9.22
N GLU A 26 3.59 -18.74 -8.32
CA GLU A 26 5.03 -19.02 -8.38
C GLU A 26 5.42 -19.74 -9.68
N SER A 27 4.64 -20.75 -10.11
CA SER A 27 4.90 -21.48 -11.36
C SER A 27 4.79 -20.60 -12.61
N GLU A 28 3.92 -19.58 -12.56
CA GLU A 28 3.70 -18.62 -13.65
C GLU A 28 4.57 -17.36 -13.53
N ASN A 29 5.49 -17.27 -12.56
CA ASN A 29 6.28 -16.08 -12.25
C ASN A 29 5.44 -14.83 -11.98
N ILE A 30 4.26 -14.99 -11.39
CA ILE A 30 3.38 -13.90 -10.99
C ILE A 30 3.65 -13.56 -9.51
N PHE A 31 3.98 -12.30 -9.25
CA PHE A 31 4.25 -11.82 -7.89
C PHE A 31 3.02 -11.06 -7.36
N PRO A 32 2.17 -11.70 -6.54
CA PRO A 32 1.00 -11.05 -5.98
C PRO A 32 1.41 -9.99 -4.95
N ALA A 33 0.62 -8.93 -4.84
CA ALA A 33 0.73 -7.96 -3.75
C ALA A 33 -0.25 -8.32 -2.62
N ILE A 34 0.16 -8.05 -1.37
CA ILE A 34 -0.76 -8.17 -0.24
C ILE A 34 -1.79 -7.04 -0.33
N PRO A 35 -3.09 -7.31 -0.30
CA PRO A 35 -4.14 -6.29 -0.43
C PRO A 35 -4.34 -5.53 0.88
N ARG A 36 -3.31 -4.84 1.36
CA ARG A 36 -3.38 -4.02 2.59
C ARG A 36 -3.93 -2.65 2.25
N LYS A 37 -5.03 -2.29 2.90
CA LYS A 37 -5.52 -0.92 2.89
C LYS A 37 -4.57 -0.01 3.66
N LYS A 38 -4.41 1.23 3.18
CA LYS A 38 -3.49 2.20 3.75
C LYS A 38 -4.10 3.59 3.70
N ASP A 39 -4.12 4.26 4.86
CA ASP A 39 -4.43 5.67 4.96
C ASP A 39 -3.17 6.49 4.68
N LEU A 40 -3.31 7.54 3.88
CA LEU A 40 -2.24 8.47 3.56
C LEU A 40 -2.77 9.89 3.41
N LEU A 41 -1.92 10.88 3.68
CA LEU A 41 -2.23 12.28 3.41
C LEU A 41 -1.97 12.59 1.94
N LEU A 42 -2.95 13.15 1.26
CA LEU A 42 -2.78 13.66 -0.09
C LEU A 42 -2.89 15.19 -0.10
N ILE A 43 -1.87 15.86 -0.60
CA ILE A 43 -1.82 17.32 -0.75
C ILE A 43 -1.82 17.65 -2.25
N PRO A 44 -2.97 17.91 -2.87
CA PRO A 44 -3.03 18.38 -4.24
C PRO A 44 -2.82 19.91 -4.27
N VAL A 45 -1.85 20.35 -5.05
CA VAL A 45 -1.53 21.76 -5.29
C VAL A 45 -1.68 22.03 -6.78
N MET A 46 -2.50 22.99 -7.18
CA MET A 46 -2.61 23.39 -8.57
C MET A 46 -1.93 24.73 -8.79
N VAL A 47 -1.07 24.79 -9.78
CA VAL A 47 -0.34 25.99 -10.21
C VAL A 47 -0.82 26.36 -11.61
N ASP A 48 -1.51 27.48 -11.76
CA ASP A 48 -1.86 28.03 -13.06
C ASP A 48 -0.71 28.92 -13.54
N LEU A 49 0.04 28.44 -14.54
CA LEU A 49 1.22 29.12 -15.06
C LEU A 49 0.88 30.39 -15.86
N GLN A 50 -0.37 30.55 -16.27
CA GLN A 50 -0.79 31.76 -16.99
C GLN A 50 -1.20 32.89 -16.05
N LEU A 51 -1.84 32.53 -14.95
CA LEU A 51 -2.33 33.46 -13.95
C LEU A 51 -1.30 33.70 -12.84
N ASP A 52 -0.22 32.95 -12.83
CA ASP A 52 0.79 32.89 -11.74
C ASP A 52 0.10 32.73 -10.37
N GLN A 53 -0.85 31.79 -10.31
CA GLN A 53 -1.66 31.52 -9.12
C GLN A 53 -1.53 30.09 -8.65
N ILE A 54 -1.44 29.94 -7.32
CA ILE A 54 -1.59 28.66 -6.65
C ILE A 54 -3.02 28.51 -6.15
N SER A 55 -3.59 27.34 -6.40
CA SER A 55 -4.91 26.96 -5.88
C SER A 55 -4.77 25.75 -4.97
N LEU A 56 -5.33 25.89 -3.78
CA LEU A 56 -5.44 24.89 -2.74
C LEU A 56 -6.90 24.75 -2.35
N PHE A 57 -7.24 23.65 -1.69
CA PHE A 57 -8.56 23.42 -1.11
C PHE A 57 -9.72 23.70 -2.08
N ASN A 58 -10.71 24.48 -1.69
CA ASN A 58 -11.92 24.75 -2.47
C ASN A 58 -11.70 25.47 -3.82
N ASN A 59 -10.55 26.06 -4.04
CA ASN A 59 -10.20 26.65 -5.33
C ASN A 59 -9.44 25.67 -6.23
N ASN A 60 -9.27 24.45 -5.78
CA ASN A 60 -8.56 23.39 -6.51
C ASN A 60 -9.52 22.25 -6.85
N ILE A 61 -9.88 22.13 -8.12
CA ILE A 61 -10.82 21.12 -8.60
C ILE A 61 -10.34 19.68 -8.29
N PHE A 62 -9.03 19.45 -8.21
CA PHE A 62 -8.48 18.13 -7.83
C PHE A 62 -8.73 17.85 -6.34
N TYR A 63 -8.61 18.84 -5.47
CA TYR A 63 -8.96 18.70 -4.06
C TYR A 63 -10.44 18.38 -3.90
N GLU A 64 -11.33 19.15 -4.54
CA GLU A 64 -12.78 18.98 -4.42
C GLU A 64 -13.28 17.62 -4.94
N LYS A 65 -12.67 17.12 -6.02
CA LYS A 65 -13.17 15.93 -6.73
C LYS A 65 -12.39 14.66 -6.44
N TRP A 66 -11.29 14.73 -5.68
CA TRP A 66 -10.42 13.57 -5.48
C TRP A 66 -11.15 12.36 -4.93
N ASN A 67 -11.98 12.52 -3.93
CA ASN A 67 -12.68 11.43 -3.25
C ASN A 67 -14.08 11.13 -3.81
N ASN A 68 -14.52 11.83 -4.86
CA ASN A 68 -15.88 11.66 -5.39
C ASN A 68 -16.07 10.42 -6.28
N ASN A 69 -15.00 9.77 -6.71
CA ASN A 69 -15.08 8.59 -7.58
C ASN A 69 -14.95 7.31 -6.75
N HIS A 70 -16.08 6.65 -6.49
CA HIS A 70 -16.19 5.42 -5.69
C HIS A 70 -16.34 4.14 -6.54
N GLU A 71 -16.32 4.22 -7.87
CA GLU A 71 -16.62 3.10 -8.77
C GLU A 71 -15.56 1.98 -8.76
N ARG A 72 -14.37 2.26 -8.23
CA ARG A 72 -13.26 1.30 -8.18
C ARG A 72 -12.86 0.99 -6.75
N TYR A 73 -12.51 -0.26 -6.50
CA TYR A 73 -11.88 -0.66 -5.26
C TYR A 73 -10.43 -0.17 -5.23
N TYR A 74 -10.12 0.72 -4.29
CA TYR A 74 -8.77 1.21 -4.02
C TYR A 74 -8.26 0.67 -2.68
N LEU A 75 -6.95 0.40 -2.61
CA LEU A 75 -6.25 0.04 -1.37
C LEU A 75 -5.81 1.29 -0.60
N LEU A 76 -5.54 2.37 -1.31
CA LEU A 76 -5.16 3.65 -0.74
C LEU A 76 -6.40 4.47 -0.38
N ASN A 77 -6.49 4.89 0.88
CA ASN A 77 -7.48 5.83 1.35
C ASN A 77 -6.84 7.20 1.49
N TYR A 78 -7.31 8.17 0.71
CA TYR A 78 -6.74 9.50 0.63
C TYR A 78 -7.40 10.44 1.63
N ILE A 79 -6.63 10.86 2.63
CA ILE A 79 -7.02 11.89 3.58
C ILE A 79 -6.55 13.23 3.00
N LEU A 80 -7.48 14.12 2.73
CA LEU A 80 -7.19 15.46 2.24
C LEU A 80 -6.96 16.41 3.42
N PRO A 81 -6.04 17.39 3.32
CA PRO A 81 -5.82 18.36 4.38
C PRO A 81 -7.06 19.23 4.59
N SER A 82 -7.31 19.61 5.84
CA SER A 82 -8.34 20.57 6.18
C SER A 82 -7.95 21.96 5.66
N GLU A 83 -8.94 22.78 5.33
CA GLU A 83 -8.69 24.17 4.94
C GLU A 83 -8.04 24.94 6.10
N ASP A 84 -6.85 25.49 5.81
CA ASP A 84 -6.07 26.27 6.76
C ASP A 84 -5.47 27.48 6.03
N LEU A 85 -5.84 28.69 6.46
CA LEU A 85 -5.39 29.93 5.84
C LEU A 85 -3.87 30.11 5.96
N GLU A 86 -3.28 29.66 7.06
CA GLU A 86 -1.83 29.71 7.24
C GLU A 86 -1.11 28.85 6.19
N ASP A 87 -1.64 27.68 5.86
CA ASP A 87 -1.08 26.81 4.84
C ASP A 87 -1.22 27.44 3.43
N VAL A 88 -2.33 28.13 3.15
CA VAL A 88 -2.53 28.88 1.90
C VAL A 88 -1.50 29.98 1.76
N ASP A 89 -1.30 30.80 2.78
CA ASP A 89 -0.36 31.90 2.78
C ASP A 89 1.08 31.44 2.58
N LEU A 90 1.48 30.39 3.32
CA LEU A 90 2.83 29.82 3.23
C LEU A 90 3.12 29.25 1.83
N LEU A 91 2.16 28.54 1.23
CA LEU A 91 2.35 27.94 -0.09
C LEU A 91 2.31 29.00 -1.20
N SER A 92 1.46 30.02 -1.07
CA SER A 92 1.37 31.12 -2.03
C SER A 92 2.65 31.96 -2.09
N GLN A 93 3.32 32.18 -0.97
CA GLN A 93 4.61 32.87 -0.91
C GLN A 93 5.76 32.08 -1.56
N ASN A 94 5.60 30.78 -1.75
CA ASN A 94 6.60 29.89 -2.35
C ASN A 94 6.20 29.40 -3.76
N SER A 95 5.32 30.12 -4.45
CA SER A 95 4.76 29.72 -5.74
C SER A 95 5.81 29.37 -6.79
N GLN A 96 6.87 30.18 -6.90
CA GLN A 96 7.95 30.00 -7.88
C GLN A 96 8.88 28.83 -7.58
N SER A 97 8.89 28.31 -6.35
CA SER A 97 9.73 27.21 -5.89
C SER A 97 8.94 26.14 -5.16
N ILE A 98 7.67 25.97 -5.52
CA ILE A 98 6.76 25.02 -4.83
C ILE A 98 7.28 23.58 -4.89
N GLU A 99 8.07 23.25 -5.89
CA GLU A 99 8.71 21.93 -5.98
C GLU A 99 9.72 21.69 -4.84
N ASP A 100 10.42 22.72 -4.41
CA ASP A 100 11.43 22.62 -3.35
C ASP A 100 10.86 22.92 -1.95
N TYR A 101 9.57 23.30 -1.88
CA TYR A 101 8.93 23.61 -0.62
C TYR A 101 8.89 22.38 0.31
N ASP A 102 9.23 22.62 1.59
CA ASP A 102 9.20 21.58 2.64
C ASP A 102 7.79 21.49 3.26
N PHE A 103 7.00 20.56 2.77
CA PHE A 103 5.63 20.29 3.25
C PHE A 103 5.56 19.68 4.66
N LYS A 104 6.69 19.50 5.35
CA LYS A 104 6.71 18.85 6.69
C LYS A 104 5.80 19.53 7.71
N LYS A 105 5.63 20.86 7.64
CA LYS A 105 4.73 21.57 8.56
C LYS A 105 3.28 21.12 8.39
N VAL A 106 2.82 21.05 7.14
CA VAL A 106 1.47 20.59 6.81
C VAL A 106 1.30 19.12 7.20
N ILE A 107 2.25 18.26 6.81
CA ILE A 107 2.20 16.82 7.06
C ILE A 107 2.11 16.49 8.55
N ARG A 108 2.90 17.17 9.39
CA ARG A 108 2.92 16.93 10.86
C ARG A 108 1.60 17.20 11.56
N LYS A 109 0.70 18.02 10.99
CA LYS A 109 -0.62 18.28 11.57
C LYS A 109 -1.53 17.05 11.56
N TYR A 110 -1.23 16.05 10.71
CA TYR A 110 -2.11 14.89 10.47
C TYR A 110 -1.64 13.60 11.14
N ASP A 111 -0.47 13.60 11.81
CA ASP A 111 0.12 12.42 12.45
C ASP A 111 0.21 11.19 11.50
N LEU A 112 0.43 11.46 10.20
CA LEU A 112 0.58 10.45 9.16
C LEU A 112 2.02 10.46 8.64
N ASN A 113 2.62 9.26 8.53
CA ASN A 113 3.95 9.08 7.97
C ASN A 113 3.95 8.89 6.45
N ASP A 114 2.80 8.47 5.91
CA ASP A 114 2.62 8.22 4.50
C ASP A 114 1.87 9.37 3.85
N PHE A 115 2.43 9.90 2.77
CA PHE A 115 1.84 11.05 2.10
C PHE A 115 2.15 11.07 0.60
N ILE A 116 1.33 11.78 -0.14
CA ILE A 116 1.56 12.12 -1.54
C ILE A 116 1.33 13.63 -1.71
N ILE A 117 2.33 14.32 -2.25
CA ILE A 117 2.20 15.70 -2.68
C ILE A 117 2.08 15.68 -4.19
N THR A 118 0.97 16.21 -4.71
CA THR A 118 0.69 16.22 -6.15
C THR A 118 0.65 17.67 -6.63
N ILE A 119 1.72 18.12 -7.29
CA ILE A 119 1.81 19.47 -7.86
C ILE A 119 1.37 19.39 -9.32
N ILE A 120 0.33 20.14 -9.66
CA ILE A 120 -0.33 20.09 -10.95
C ILE A 120 -0.14 21.46 -11.63
N TYR A 121 0.75 21.50 -12.60
CA TYR A 121 0.99 22.69 -13.43
C TYR A 121 0.03 22.71 -14.59
N LYS A 122 -0.80 23.75 -14.64
CA LYS A 122 -1.73 24.01 -15.74
C LYS A 122 -1.15 25.07 -16.66
N ASN A 123 -1.06 24.75 -17.96
CA ASN A 123 -0.66 25.66 -19.01
C ASN A 123 -1.60 25.48 -20.20
N ASN A 124 -2.61 26.35 -20.35
CA ASN A 124 -3.70 26.20 -21.33
C ASN A 124 -4.41 24.83 -21.19
N ASP A 125 -4.33 24.03 -22.25
CA ASP A 125 -4.88 22.68 -22.39
C ASP A 125 -3.89 21.58 -22.02
N LYS A 126 -2.74 21.94 -21.42
CA LYS A 126 -1.70 21.00 -20.97
C LYS A 126 -1.58 20.99 -19.47
N LEU A 127 -1.45 19.79 -18.93
CA LEU A 127 -1.13 19.60 -17.51
C LEU A 127 0.16 18.81 -17.36
N THR A 128 1.03 19.29 -16.49
CA THR A 128 2.18 18.54 -16.02
C THR A 128 1.97 18.26 -14.53
N VAL A 129 2.03 17.01 -14.14
CA VAL A 129 1.80 16.59 -12.76
C VAL A 129 3.08 15.99 -12.19
N LEU A 130 3.61 16.64 -11.18
CA LEU A 130 4.74 16.14 -10.38
C LEU A 130 4.21 15.58 -9.08
N SER A 131 4.45 14.30 -8.82
CA SER A 131 4.01 13.61 -7.60
C SER A 131 5.22 13.20 -6.77
N LYS A 132 5.30 13.67 -5.52
CA LYS A 132 6.24 13.21 -4.50
C LYS A 132 5.53 12.22 -3.60
N ILE A 133 5.92 10.97 -3.67
CA ILE A 133 5.22 9.85 -3.04
C ILE A 133 6.10 9.28 -1.93
N GLN A 134 5.63 9.33 -0.69
CA GLN A 134 6.25 8.70 0.47
C GLN A 134 5.28 7.64 0.99
N LEU A 135 5.61 6.37 0.80
CA LEU A 135 4.81 5.25 1.29
C LEU A 135 5.72 4.21 1.94
N ASN A 136 5.39 3.81 3.16
CA ASN A 136 6.08 2.76 3.90
C ASN A 136 7.62 2.96 3.92
N GLN A 137 8.08 4.20 4.20
CA GLN A 137 9.49 4.64 4.19
C GLN A 137 10.16 4.62 2.79
N SER A 138 9.42 4.28 1.75
CA SER A 138 9.91 4.33 0.37
C SER A 138 9.50 5.65 -0.27
N PHE A 139 10.45 6.32 -0.93
CA PHE A 139 10.24 7.59 -1.60
C PHE A 139 10.37 7.46 -3.11
N LYS A 140 9.43 8.06 -3.86
CA LYS A 140 9.44 8.11 -5.31
C LYS A 140 8.96 9.46 -5.80
N VAL A 141 9.57 9.95 -6.87
CA VAL A 141 9.06 11.07 -7.66
C VAL A 141 8.53 10.53 -8.98
N ASP A 142 7.33 10.95 -9.36
CA ASP A 142 6.68 10.59 -10.63
C ASP A 142 6.29 11.87 -11.37
N ASN A 143 6.47 11.88 -12.69
CA ASN A 143 6.11 13.02 -13.53
C ASN A 143 5.24 12.53 -14.69
N LYS A 144 4.10 13.18 -14.86
CA LYS A 144 3.14 12.88 -15.93
C LYS A 144 2.75 14.11 -16.69
N LYS A 145 2.54 13.95 -17.99
CA LYS A 145 2.05 15.00 -18.88
C LYS A 145 0.75 14.56 -19.51
N PHE A 146 -0.20 15.49 -19.55
CA PHE A 146 -1.48 15.31 -20.20
C PHE A 146 -1.66 16.47 -21.19
N GLU A 147 -2.05 16.16 -22.40
CA GLU A 147 -2.26 17.12 -23.47
C GLU A 147 -3.72 17.13 -23.89
N THR A 148 -4.18 18.27 -24.38
CA THR A 148 -5.55 18.47 -24.87
C THR A 148 -6.60 18.24 -23.77
N ILE A 149 -6.35 18.78 -22.57
CA ILE A 149 -7.20 18.65 -21.40
C ILE A 149 -8.06 19.87 -21.19
N ASP A 150 -9.35 19.65 -20.98
CA ASP A 150 -10.31 20.68 -20.58
C ASP A 150 -10.86 20.33 -19.18
N LEU A 151 -10.32 20.99 -18.15
CA LEU A 151 -10.74 20.75 -16.76
C LEU A 151 -12.20 21.12 -16.46
N SER A 152 -12.87 21.86 -17.35
CA SER A 152 -14.32 22.11 -17.24
C SER A 152 -15.15 20.86 -17.58
N LYS A 153 -14.55 19.91 -18.29
CA LYS A 153 -15.19 18.65 -18.65
C LYS A 153 -14.90 17.58 -17.59
N GLU A 154 -15.95 17.10 -16.97
CA GLU A 154 -15.87 16.04 -15.95
C GLU A 154 -15.15 14.77 -16.47
N ARG A 155 -15.32 14.43 -17.74
CA ARG A 155 -14.65 13.30 -18.36
C ARG A 155 -13.13 13.41 -18.31
N ASP A 156 -12.59 14.59 -18.68
CA ASP A 156 -11.14 14.81 -18.74
C ASP A 156 -10.55 14.83 -17.32
N LEU A 157 -11.22 15.49 -16.38
CA LEU A 157 -10.84 15.48 -14.98
C LEU A 157 -10.81 14.05 -14.40
N ASN A 158 -11.86 13.28 -14.64
CA ASN A 158 -11.94 11.89 -14.18
C ASN A 158 -10.83 11.01 -14.79
N LEU A 159 -10.50 11.22 -16.06
CA LEU A 159 -9.39 10.53 -16.71
C LEU A 159 -8.06 10.77 -15.97
N ILE A 160 -7.78 12.02 -15.61
CA ILE A 160 -6.56 12.38 -14.86
C ILE A 160 -6.57 11.75 -13.47
N LEU A 161 -7.66 11.93 -12.72
CA LEU A 161 -7.81 11.38 -11.37
C LEU A 161 -7.63 9.85 -11.35
N VAL A 162 -8.26 9.13 -12.28
CA VAL A 162 -8.11 7.68 -12.41
C VAL A 162 -6.68 7.29 -12.75
N ASN A 163 -6.02 8.04 -13.64
CA ASN A 163 -4.64 7.78 -14.02
C ASN A 163 -3.68 7.97 -12.83
N LEU A 164 -3.82 9.06 -12.08
CA LEU A 164 -3.00 9.34 -10.89
C LEU A 164 -3.25 8.29 -9.80
N LYS A 165 -4.50 8.01 -9.45
CA LYS A 165 -4.85 6.97 -8.47
C LYS A 165 -4.29 5.60 -8.88
N THR A 166 -4.42 5.23 -10.14
CA THR A 166 -3.86 3.96 -10.65
C THR A 166 -2.35 3.90 -10.50
N THR A 167 -1.65 5.03 -10.72
CA THR A 167 -0.20 5.12 -10.53
C THR A 167 0.20 4.92 -9.08
N TYR A 168 -0.51 5.57 -8.15
CA TYR A 168 -0.24 5.46 -6.72
C TYR A 168 -0.57 4.06 -6.18
N GLU A 169 -1.69 3.48 -6.62
CA GLU A 169 -2.06 2.09 -6.32
C GLU A 169 -1.02 1.10 -6.81
N ASN A 170 -0.52 1.25 -8.03
CA ASN A 170 0.50 0.37 -8.58
C ASN A 170 1.82 0.50 -7.81
N TYR A 171 2.19 1.72 -7.39
CA TYR A 171 3.36 1.91 -6.55
C TYR A 171 3.19 1.22 -5.19
N TRP A 172 2.03 1.39 -4.53
CA TRP A 172 1.71 0.70 -3.28
C TRP A 172 1.73 -0.82 -3.43
N LYS A 173 1.14 -1.36 -4.49
CA LYS A 173 1.19 -2.79 -4.80
C LYS A 173 2.62 -3.28 -4.98
N ASN A 174 3.45 -2.55 -5.71
CA ASN A 174 4.84 -2.94 -5.96
C ASN A 174 5.68 -3.03 -4.68
N ILE A 175 5.55 -2.07 -3.77
CA ILE A 175 6.29 -2.12 -2.49
C ILE A 175 5.75 -3.18 -1.51
N ASN A 176 4.52 -3.67 -1.73
CA ASN A 176 3.93 -4.77 -0.97
C ASN A 176 3.91 -6.10 -1.73
N GLN A 177 4.62 -6.17 -2.85
CA GLN A 177 4.70 -7.39 -3.65
C GLN A 177 5.35 -8.52 -2.85
N ILE A 178 4.75 -9.69 -2.93
CA ILE A 178 5.32 -10.92 -2.37
C ILE A 178 6.26 -11.50 -3.41
N ASN A 179 7.55 -11.53 -3.12
CA ASN A 179 8.48 -12.26 -3.97
C ASN A 179 8.46 -13.74 -3.56
N THR A 180 7.63 -14.53 -4.24
CA THR A 180 7.50 -15.97 -4.00
C THR A 180 8.76 -16.76 -4.35
N SER A 181 9.68 -16.17 -5.12
CA SER A 181 10.99 -16.79 -5.43
C SER A 181 11.98 -16.70 -4.26
N ILE A 182 11.78 -15.79 -3.30
CA ILE A 182 12.61 -15.71 -2.10
C ILE A 182 12.06 -16.70 -1.06
N LYS A 183 12.77 -17.79 -0.86
CA LYS A 183 12.46 -18.80 0.17
C LYS A 183 13.50 -18.70 1.27
N LEU A 184 13.12 -18.13 2.40
CA LEU A 184 13.95 -18.07 3.59
C LEU A 184 13.65 -19.28 4.47
N PRO A 185 14.56 -20.27 4.56
CA PRO A 185 14.43 -21.35 5.51
C PRO A 185 14.82 -20.85 6.91
N LEU A 186 13.90 -20.96 7.85
CA LEU A 186 14.12 -20.67 9.27
C LEU A 186 14.01 -21.94 10.07
N THR A 187 14.88 -22.10 11.07
CA THR A 187 14.71 -23.14 12.10
C THR A 187 14.43 -22.46 13.43
N ILE A 188 13.28 -22.79 14.01
CA ILE A 188 12.82 -22.20 15.27
C ILE A 188 12.58 -23.31 16.29
N SER A 189 13.09 -23.13 17.52
CA SER A 189 12.86 -24.03 18.64
C SER A 189 11.83 -23.48 19.60
N ILE A 190 11.00 -24.36 20.15
CA ILE A 190 10.02 -24.06 21.19
C ILE A 190 10.15 -25.10 22.28
N ASN A 191 10.07 -24.68 23.53
CA ASN A 191 10.09 -25.61 24.65
C ASN A 191 8.87 -26.55 24.59
N ALA A 192 9.13 -27.87 24.57
CA ALA A 192 8.10 -28.90 24.39
C ALA A 192 7.06 -28.95 25.53
N THR A 193 7.37 -28.39 26.70
CA THR A 193 6.44 -28.35 27.84
C THR A 193 5.45 -27.18 27.76
N GLN A 194 5.68 -26.23 26.89
CA GLN A 194 4.87 -25.00 26.74
C GLN A 194 3.75 -25.18 25.70
N HIS A 195 2.84 -26.12 25.93
CA HIS A 195 1.78 -26.48 24.96
C HIS A 195 0.97 -25.27 24.43
N LYS A 196 0.64 -24.32 25.30
CA LYS A 196 -0.09 -23.10 24.88
C LYS A 196 0.71 -22.26 23.90
N LYS A 197 2.01 -22.06 24.13
CA LYS A 197 2.86 -21.31 23.20
C LYS A 197 3.01 -22.01 21.86
N ILE A 198 3.14 -23.34 21.88
CA ILE A 198 3.21 -24.14 20.66
C ILE A 198 1.95 -23.90 19.81
N GLN A 199 0.77 -24.00 20.43
CA GLN A 199 -0.51 -23.77 19.74
C GLN A 199 -0.65 -22.34 19.21
N ILE A 200 -0.27 -21.32 20.00
CA ILE A 200 -0.30 -19.93 19.58
C ILE A 200 0.65 -19.71 18.39
N PHE A 201 1.84 -20.30 18.45
CA PHE A 201 2.83 -20.19 17.39
C PHE A 201 2.37 -20.86 16.09
N GLU A 202 1.86 -22.08 16.15
CA GLU A 202 1.31 -22.79 14.99
C GLU A 202 0.14 -22.03 14.37
N ASN A 203 -0.78 -21.50 15.17
CA ASN A 203 -1.87 -20.67 14.70
C ASN A 203 -1.34 -19.38 14.04
N GLY A 204 -0.35 -18.73 14.68
CA GLY A 204 0.31 -17.57 14.12
C GLY A 204 0.93 -17.85 12.75
N LEU A 205 1.64 -18.96 12.59
CA LEU A 205 2.24 -19.37 11.31
C LEU A 205 1.18 -19.64 10.22
N ASN A 206 0.07 -20.27 10.60
CA ASN A 206 -1.04 -20.51 9.65
C ASN A 206 -1.72 -19.24 9.16
N GLU A 207 -1.72 -18.19 9.97
CA GLU A 207 -2.31 -16.90 9.65
C GLU A 207 -1.37 -15.97 8.87
N LEU A 208 -0.06 -16.25 8.85
CA LEU A 208 0.91 -15.44 8.12
C LEU A 208 0.86 -15.74 6.62
N ASP A 209 0.63 -14.68 5.83
CA ASP A 209 0.50 -14.79 4.38
C ASP A 209 1.76 -15.24 3.66
N LEU A 210 2.92 -14.93 4.23
CA LEU A 210 4.22 -15.23 3.65
C LEU A 210 4.82 -16.56 4.10
N VAL A 211 4.18 -17.27 5.01
CA VAL A 211 4.58 -18.65 5.36
C VAL A 211 4.07 -19.61 4.29
N SER A 212 4.98 -20.12 3.47
CA SER A 212 4.61 -21.09 2.42
C SER A 212 4.45 -22.51 2.96
N ASN A 213 5.29 -22.89 3.93
CA ASN A 213 5.23 -24.19 4.58
C ASN A 213 5.92 -24.14 5.94
N PHE A 214 5.47 -24.98 6.87
CA PHE A 214 6.24 -25.32 8.06
C PHE A 214 6.02 -26.79 8.44
N GLU A 215 7.03 -27.38 9.04
CA GLU A 215 7.04 -28.78 9.43
C GLU A 215 7.87 -28.97 10.71
N ILE A 216 7.54 -29.98 11.49
CA ILE A 216 8.37 -30.39 12.62
C ILE A 216 9.60 -31.12 12.09
N LEU A 217 10.76 -30.52 12.30
CA LEU A 217 12.05 -31.08 11.87
C LEU A 217 12.51 -32.22 12.82
N ARG A 218 12.37 -31.98 14.13
CA ARG A 218 12.73 -32.92 15.17
C ARG A 218 12.09 -32.53 16.51
N ILE A 219 11.95 -33.54 17.38
CA ILE A 219 11.55 -33.36 18.77
C ILE A 219 12.62 -34.01 19.64
N ASN A 220 13.06 -33.32 20.66
CA ASN A 220 13.84 -33.91 21.74
C ASN A 220 13.10 -33.73 23.08
N ASN A 221 13.71 -34.17 24.19
CA ASN A 221 13.04 -34.17 25.49
C ASN A 221 12.57 -32.77 25.96
N ASN A 222 13.22 -31.70 25.48
CA ASN A 222 12.97 -30.36 25.97
C ASN A 222 12.42 -29.39 24.89
N ASN A 223 12.71 -29.63 23.60
CA ASN A 223 12.36 -28.69 22.54
C ASN A 223 11.78 -29.40 21.31
N ILE A 224 10.84 -28.70 20.67
CA ILE A 224 10.34 -29.00 19.35
C ILE A 224 11.06 -28.04 18.39
N TYR A 225 11.61 -28.56 17.31
CA TYR A 225 12.27 -27.75 16.26
C TYR A 225 11.38 -27.75 15.02
N LEU A 226 10.98 -26.57 14.60
CA LEU A 226 10.20 -26.36 13.39
C LEU A 226 11.09 -25.78 12.29
N LYS A 227 10.94 -26.31 11.10
CA LYS A 227 11.47 -25.71 9.87
C LYS A 227 10.34 -24.93 9.20
N ILE A 228 10.58 -23.66 8.93
CA ILE A 228 9.60 -22.76 8.34
C ILE A 228 10.19 -22.23 7.03
N ILE A 229 9.40 -22.26 5.96
CA ILE A 229 9.74 -21.62 4.70
C ILE A 229 8.94 -20.34 4.60
N TYR A 230 9.63 -19.21 4.64
CA TYR A 230 9.03 -17.88 4.64
C TYR A 230 9.42 -17.10 3.38
N ASN A 231 8.43 -16.54 2.67
CA ASN A 231 8.62 -15.79 1.42
C ASN A 231 8.85 -14.30 1.69
N GLY A 232 9.92 -13.99 2.42
CA GLY A 232 10.25 -12.62 2.80
C GLY A 232 11.56 -12.52 3.56
N SER A 233 11.86 -11.31 4.08
CA SER A 233 13.08 -11.08 4.86
C SER A 233 12.93 -11.53 6.32
N PRO A 234 14.05 -11.83 7.03
CA PRO A 234 14.04 -12.17 8.46
C PRO A 234 13.34 -11.11 9.32
N ASN A 235 13.65 -9.83 9.09
CA ASN A 235 13.06 -8.72 9.83
C ASN A 235 11.55 -8.63 9.66
N LYS A 236 11.06 -8.93 8.45
CA LYS A 236 9.62 -8.96 8.18
C LYS A 236 8.94 -10.10 8.92
N PHE A 237 9.54 -11.29 8.94
CA PHE A 237 9.02 -12.41 9.73
C PHE A 237 8.90 -12.04 11.21
N ILE A 238 9.98 -11.48 11.79
CA ILE A 238 9.99 -11.07 13.20
C ILE A 238 8.88 -10.05 13.48
N SER A 239 8.72 -9.04 12.63
CA SER A 239 7.69 -8.02 12.81
C SER A 239 6.27 -8.59 12.71
N GLU A 240 6.02 -9.51 11.78
CA GLU A 240 4.71 -10.12 11.58
C GLU A 240 4.33 -11.08 12.71
N ILE A 241 5.29 -11.90 13.18
CA ILE A 241 5.04 -12.83 14.28
C ILE A 241 4.86 -12.11 15.63
N LYS A 242 5.56 -10.97 15.81
CA LYS A 242 5.40 -10.10 16.97
C LYS A 242 3.99 -9.48 17.06
N ILE A 243 3.39 -9.13 15.94
CA ILE A 243 1.98 -8.66 15.89
C ILE A 243 1.02 -9.74 16.39
N LYS A 244 1.39 -11.02 16.26
CA LYS A 244 0.63 -12.18 16.80
C LYS A 244 0.89 -12.43 18.28
N GLY A 245 1.65 -11.56 18.96
CA GLY A 245 1.98 -11.69 20.38
C GLY A 245 3.07 -12.69 20.68
N ILE A 246 3.92 -13.02 19.69
CA ILE A 246 5.00 -14.00 19.83
C ILE A 246 6.33 -13.26 19.71
N GLU A 247 7.18 -13.43 20.71
CA GLU A 247 8.56 -12.93 20.68
C GLU A 247 9.52 -14.07 20.34
N VAL A 248 10.52 -13.73 19.50
CA VAL A 248 11.50 -14.69 18.99
C VAL A 248 12.89 -14.15 19.23
N ASN A 249 13.70 -14.90 19.95
CA ASN A 249 15.12 -14.64 20.13
C ASN A 249 15.90 -15.11 18.89
N THR A 250 16.65 -14.21 18.29
CA THR A 250 17.35 -14.43 17.01
C THR A 250 18.89 -14.42 17.16
N GLN A 251 19.41 -14.48 18.39
CA GLN A 251 20.85 -14.38 18.64
C GLN A 251 21.62 -15.62 18.16
N ASN A 252 20.94 -16.77 18.07
CA ASN A 252 21.51 -18.02 17.65
C ASN A 252 21.10 -18.39 16.21
N GLN A 253 21.82 -19.35 15.59
CA GLN A 253 21.43 -19.88 14.27
C GLN A 253 20.03 -20.54 14.27
N ILE A 254 19.67 -21.17 15.40
CA ILE A 254 18.32 -21.65 15.66
C ILE A 254 17.65 -20.60 16.53
N TRP A 255 16.59 -20.01 16.02
CA TRP A 255 15.82 -19.02 16.76
C TRP A 255 14.97 -19.70 17.83
N GLU A 256 14.64 -18.97 18.88
CA GLU A 256 13.90 -19.52 20.02
C GLU A 256 12.64 -18.68 20.30
N VAL A 257 11.50 -19.34 20.50
CA VAL A 257 10.27 -18.67 20.94
C VAL A 257 10.38 -18.42 22.45
N GLU A 258 10.27 -17.15 22.87
CA GLU A 258 10.34 -16.70 24.25
C GLU A 258 9.00 -16.80 24.99
#